data_05ab39263de76d24413a3ecaafca9556
#
_entry.id   05ab39263de76d24413a3ecaafca9556
#
_cell.length_a   1.000
_cell.length_b   1.000
_cell.length_c   1.000
_cell.angle_alpha   90.00
_cell.angle_beta   90.00
_cell.angle_gamma   90.00
#
_symmetry.space_group_name_H-M   'P 1'
#
loop_
_entity.id
_entity.type
_entity.pdbx_description
1 polymer ?
#
loop_
_entity_poly.entity_id
_entity_poly.type
_entity_poly.pdbx_seq_one_letter_code
_entity_poly.pdbx_strand_id
1 'polypeptide(L)'
;LEQRKRYPSGRQASLERPQGNVEVWLEVDRSGRVLSSGIANKAASMLLNRAAMSSLQSISSVKPFPSEAFAGQTTKRFTATFNYQ
;
A
#
# COMPACT_ATOMS: atom_id res chain seq x y z
N LEU A 1 2.39 -5.42 -4.18
CA LEU A 1 2.50 -4.17 -3.37
C LEU A 1 3.88 -4.00 -2.77
N GLU A 2 4.48 -5.09 -2.25
CA GLU A 2 5.80 -5.02 -1.62
C GLU A 2 6.86 -4.44 -2.56
N GLN A 3 6.78 -4.76 -3.84
CA GLN A 3 7.73 -4.28 -4.85
C GLN A 3 7.58 -2.80 -5.15
N ARG A 4 6.44 -2.21 -4.79
CA ARG A 4 6.16 -0.79 -4.99
C ARG A 4 6.41 0.05 -3.74
N LYS A 5 6.83 -0.60 -2.67
CA LYS A 5 7.13 0.05 -1.39
C LYS A 5 8.27 1.06 -1.56
N ARG A 6 8.09 2.25 -1.03
CA ARG A 6 9.12 3.30 -1.02
C ARG A 6 9.64 3.46 0.39
N TYR A 7 10.93 3.57 0.49
CA TYR A 7 11.58 3.83 1.77
C TYR A 7 11.71 5.32 2.00
N PRO A 8 11.68 5.77 3.26
CA PRO A 8 11.93 7.17 3.58
C PRO A 8 13.30 7.59 3.06
N SER A 9 13.38 8.84 2.62
CA SER A 9 14.63 9.43 2.14
C SER A 9 14.82 10.79 2.80
N GLY A 10 16.03 11.34 2.64
CA GLY A 10 16.37 12.62 3.22
C GLY A 10 17.19 12.48 4.49
N ARG A 11 17.67 13.63 4.98
CA ARG A 11 18.59 13.66 6.10
C ARG A 11 17.98 13.12 7.39
N GLN A 12 16.73 13.50 7.68
CA GLN A 12 16.07 13.05 8.91
C GLN A 12 15.86 11.55 8.91
N ALA A 13 15.44 10.97 7.78
CA ALA A 13 15.26 9.52 7.66
C ALA A 13 16.56 8.78 7.85
N SER A 14 17.67 9.30 7.30
CA SER A 14 18.98 8.69 7.45
C SER A 14 19.46 8.69 8.90
N LEU A 15 19.15 9.75 9.64
CA LEU A 15 19.56 9.85 11.05
C LEU A 15 18.71 8.99 11.96
N GLU A 16 17.40 8.93 11.73
CA GLU A 16 16.47 8.19 12.58
C GLU A 16 16.45 6.70 12.28
N ARG A 17 16.75 6.31 11.03
CA ARG A 17 16.70 4.92 10.58
C ARG A 17 15.40 4.25 11.01
N PRO A 18 14.24 4.78 10.61
CA PRO A 18 12.97 4.27 11.11
C PRO A 18 12.72 2.83 10.67
N GLN A 19 12.17 2.05 11.58
CA GLN A 19 11.78 0.66 11.34
C GLN A 19 10.34 0.46 11.80
N GLY A 20 9.66 -0.46 11.17
CA GLY A 20 8.29 -0.79 11.56
C GLY A 20 7.45 -1.26 10.40
N ASN A 21 6.18 -1.50 10.68
CA ASN A 21 5.23 -2.00 9.70
C ASN A 21 4.12 -0.98 9.50
N VAL A 22 3.69 -0.83 8.23
CA VAL A 22 2.51 -0.05 7.88
C VAL A 22 1.55 -0.98 7.17
N GLU A 23 0.36 -1.18 7.74
CA GLU A 23 -0.68 -1.97 7.10
C GLU A 23 -1.51 -1.05 6.22
N VAL A 24 -1.67 -1.43 4.96
CA VAL A 24 -2.35 -0.62 3.95
C VAL A 24 -3.48 -1.41 3.32
N TRP A 25 -4.40 -0.70 2.65
CA TRP A 25 -5.48 -1.35 1.92
C TRP A 25 -5.66 -0.68 0.55
N LEU A 26 -6.14 -1.47 -0.39
CA LEU A 26 -6.53 -1.03 -1.73
C LEU A 26 -7.91 -1.58 -2.04
N GLU A 27 -8.77 -0.74 -2.62
CA GLU A 27 -10.04 -1.20 -3.17
C GLU A 27 -9.95 -1.10 -4.68
N VAL A 28 -10.15 -2.22 -5.36
CA VAL A 28 -9.99 -2.33 -6.81
C VAL A 28 -11.23 -2.91 -7.45
N ASP A 29 -11.49 -2.54 -8.70
CA ASP A 29 -12.57 -3.15 -9.49
C ASP A 29 -12.05 -4.39 -10.22
N ARG A 30 -12.95 -5.09 -10.90
CA ARG A 30 -12.60 -6.34 -11.58
C ARG A 30 -11.59 -6.16 -12.71
N SER A 31 -11.50 -4.97 -13.26
CA SER A 31 -10.51 -4.67 -14.30
C SER A 31 -9.12 -4.42 -13.73
N GLY A 32 -9.01 -4.34 -12.41
CA GLY A 32 -7.74 -4.06 -11.73
C GLY A 32 -7.50 -2.58 -11.46
N ARG A 33 -8.51 -1.74 -11.71
CA ARG A 33 -8.39 -0.30 -11.46
C ARG A 33 -8.51 -0.01 -9.97
N VAL A 34 -7.59 0.75 -9.42
CA VAL A 34 -7.62 1.16 -8.02
C VAL A 34 -8.62 2.30 -7.85
N LEU A 35 -9.65 2.05 -7.05
CA LEU A 35 -10.72 3.01 -6.78
C LEU A 35 -10.41 3.87 -5.57
N SER A 36 -9.81 3.28 -4.54
CA SER A 36 -9.39 4.00 -3.34
C SER A 36 -8.30 3.22 -2.61
N SER A 37 -7.61 3.90 -1.70
CA SER A 37 -6.55 3.28 -0.91
C SER A 37 -6.34 4.08 0.37
N GLY A 38 -5.67 3.45 1.34
CA GLY A 38 -5.38 4.13 2.59
C GLY A 38 -4.52 3.29 3.51
N ILE A 39 -4.27 3.82 4.71
CA ILE A 39 -3.52 3.15 5.76
C ILE A 39 -4.52 2.57 6.76
N ALA A 40 -4.45 1.27 6.99
CA ALA A 40 -5.29 0.59 7.98
C ALA A 40 -4.67 0.69 9.38
N ASN A 41 -3.36 0.45 9.49
CA ASN A 41 -2.62 0.59 10.75
C ASN A 41 -1.31 1.30 10.50
N LYS A 42 -1.07 2.38 11.25
CA LYS A 42 0.10 3.22 11.11
C LYS A 42 1.28 2.63 11.88
N ALA A 43 2.49 2.88 11.37
CA ALA A 43 3.69 2.67 12.16
C ALA A 43 3.88 3.83 13.15
N ALA A 44 4.77 3.64 14.12
CA ALA A 44 5.09 4.70 15.07
C ALA A 44 5.78 5.89 14.38
N SER A 45 6.57 5.64 13.34
CA SER A 45 7.29 6.67 12.61
C SER A 45 6.41 7.31 11.55
N MET A 46 6.27 8.64 11.60
CA MET A 46 5.57 9.38 10.57
C MET A 46 6.28 9.31 9.22
N LEU A 47 7.60 9.15 9.23
CA LEU A 47 8.36 9.00 8.00
C LEU A 47 7.94 7.74 7.25
N LEU A 48 7.76 6.63 7.96
CA LEU A 48 7.29 5.37 7.37
C LEU A 48 5.87 5.50 6.84
N ASN A 49 4.99 6.15 7.59
CA ASN A 49 3.60 6.34 7.18
C ASN A 49 3.52 7.17 5.90
N ARG A 50 4.34 8.21 5.78
CA ARG A 50 4.40 9.03 4.57
C ARG A 50 4.95 8.23 3.38
N ALA A 51 5.99 7.43 3.62
CA ALA A 51 6.57 6.58 2.58
C ALA A 51 5.56 5.56 2.07
N ALA A 52 4.81 4.94 2.97
CA ALA A 52 3.76 3.98 2.61
C ALA A 52 2.66 4.66 1.79
N MET A 53 2.20 5.84 2.21
CA MET A 53 1.17 6.57 1.47
C MET A 53 1.66 6.97 0.09
N SER A 54 2.91 7.41 -0.04
CA SER A 54 3.52 7.72 -1.33
C SER A 54 3.55 6.50 -2.24
N SER A 55 3.88 5.33 -1.68
CA SER A 55 3.86 4.08 -2.44
C SER A 55 2.46 3.75 -2.94
N LEU A 56 1.45 3.87 -2.08
CA LEU A 56 0.06 3.63 -2.46
C LEU A 56 -0.39 4.55 -3.58
N GLN A 57 -0.06 5.84 -3.49
CA GLN A 57 -0.47 6.83 -4.47
C GLN A 57 0.16 6.59 -5.84
N SER A 58 1.24 5.84 -5.90
CA SER A 58 1.89 5.48 -7.17
C SER A 58 1.23 4.29 -7.85
N ILE A 59 0.32 3.58 -7.19
CA ILE A 59 -0.34 2.40 -7.73
C ILE A 59 -1.72 2.80 -8.25
N SER A 60 -1.88 2.82 -9.58
CA SER A 60 -3.14 3.16 -10.22
C SER A 60 -3.92 1.94 -10.71
N SER A 61 -3.23 0.82 -10.90
CA SER A 61 -3.85 -0.41 -11.37
C SER A 61 -3.09 -1.62 -10.88
N VAL A 62 -3.80 -2.74 -10.81
CA VAL A 62 -3.22 -4.06 -10.49
C VAL A 62 -3.71 -5.04 -11.56
N LYS A 63 -3.26 -6.31 -11.47
CA LYS A 63 -3.68 -7.34 -12.41
C LYS A 63 -5.19 -7.54 -12.34
N PRO A 64 -5.92 -7.60 -13.47
CA PRO A 64 -7.36 -7.86 -13.46
C PRO A 64 -7.71 -9.18 -12.78
N PHE A 65 -8.91 -9.25 -12.21
CA PHE A 65 -9.39 -10.49 -11.58
C PHE A 65 -9.68 -11.53 -12.66
N PRO A 66 -9.38 -12.81 -12.40
CA PRO A 66 -9.93 -13.89 -13.21
C PRO A 66 -11.45 -13.84 -13.20
N SER A 67 -12.08 -14.27 -14.31
CA SER A 67 -13.53 -14.16 -14.46
C SER A 67 -14.30 -14.89 -13.35
N GLU A 68 -13.77 -15.98 -12.84
CA GLU A 68 -14.39 -16.79 -11.77
C GLU A 68 -13.98 -16.36 -10.37
N ALA A 69 -13.04 -15.44 -10.23
CA ALA A 69 -12.61 -14.98 -8.91
C ALA A 69 -13.61 -13.98 -8.34
N PHE A 70 -13.87 -14.06 -7.04
CA PHE A 70 -14.74 -13.13 -6.32
C PHE A 70 -16.10 -12.98 -7.00
N ALA A 71 -16.72 -14.10 -7.34
CA ALA A 71 -18.01 -14.14 -8.05
C ALA A 71 -19.06 -13.29 -7.29
N GLY A 72 -19.81 -12.49 -8.03
CA GLY A 72 -20.82 -11.61 -7.47
C GLY A 72 -20.28 -10.30 -6.91
N GLN A 73 -18.97 -10.08 -6.95
CA GLN A 73 -18.36 -8.83 -6.48
C GLN A 73 -17.86 -8.00 -7.65
N THR A 74 -18.17 -6.71 -7.63
CA THR A 74 -17.66 -5.77 -8.63
C THR A 74 -16.37 -5.11 -8.17
N THR A 75 -16.14 -5.08 -6.85
CA THR A 75 -14.93 -4.53 -6.24
C THR A 75 -14.43 -5.47 -5.16
N LYS A 76 -13.16 -5.33 -4.82
CA LYS A 76 -12.55 -6.12 -3.74
C LYS A 76 -11.54 -5.24 -3.01
N ARG A 77 -11.54 -5.34 -1.68
CA ARG A 77 -10.54 -4.67 -0.84
C ARG A 77 -9.45 -5.68 -0.48
N PHE A 78 -8.22 -5.29 -0.75
CA PHE A 78 -7.02 -6.06 -0.38
C PHE A 78 -6.25 -5.31 0.67
N THR A 79 -5.62 -6.06 1.56
CA THR A 79 -4.73 -5.50 2.57
C THR A 79 -3.33 -6.06 2.36
N ALA A 80 -2.32 -5.27 2.74
CA ALA A 80 -0.93 -5.68 2.69
C ALA A 80 -0.17 -4.97 3.78
N THR A 81 0.95 -5.55 4.20
CA THR A 81 1.82 -4.95 5.20
C THR A 81 3.15 -4.60 4.57
N PHE A 82 3.51 -3.32 4.63
CA PHE A 82 4.83 -2.84 4.22
C PHE A 82 5.75 -2.94 5.44
N ASN A 83 6.75 -3.79 5.33
CA ASN A 83 7.71 -4.03 6.42
C ASN A 83 8.99 -3.25 6.12
N TYR A 84 9.27 -2.24 6.94
CA TYR A 84 10.46 -1.40 6.82
C TYR A 84 11.47 -1.80 7.88
N GLN A 85 12.65 -2.18 7.42
CA GLN A 85 13.75 -2.62 8.30
C GLN A 85 14.99 -1.79 8.10
#